data_423a42672ff156dbba1ca0600d5933a8
#
_entry.id   423a42672ff156dbba1ca0600d5933a8
#
_cell.length_a   1.000
_cell.length_b   1.000
_cell.length_c   1.000
_cell.angle_alpha   90.00
_cell.angle_beta   90.00
_cell.angle_gamma   90.00
#
_symmetry.space_group_name_H-M   'P 1'
#
loop_
_entity.id
_entity.type
_entity.pdbx_description
1 polymer ?
#
loop_
_entity_poly.entity_id
_entity_poly.type
_entity_poly.pdbx_seq_one_letter_code
_entity_poly.pdbx_strand_id
1 'polypeptide(L)'
;FTPMMRSHGADTPREIYQFGKKGEPVYDAIEKMIRLRYSLLPYIYSTSWEVTHRQSTFMRALVMDFPRDKKVWNMNDEYMFGKAFLVAPVLEAQYTPEKVVKVDEESGWNRDNAGKADERVHVDFMQQKSAEVYLPAGTAWYDFWTNEKMEGGRTVTRATTLDIIPLYIKAGSIVPLGPDVQYATEKPWDNLTLRVYPGADGSFVLYEDEFDNYNYEKGAYTEIPMAWDDSSRRLTLGARKGEYKGMLQSRKFTVLLPDGRQKAVSYNGKKVSVKF
;
A
#
# COMPACT_ATOMS: atom_id res chain seq x y z
N PHE A 1 2.02 1.82 -5.19
CA PHE A 1 1.28 0.57 -4.94
C PHE A 1 1.51 -0.46 -6.04
N THR A 2 2.78 -0.72 -6.31
CA THR A 2 3.28 -1.81 -7.16
C THR A 2 4.36 -2.57 -6.39
N PRO A 3 4.67 -3.83 -6.72
CA PRO A 3 5.71 -4.59 -6.02
C PRO A 3 7.06 -3.87 -6.06
N MET A 4 7.42 -3.32 -7.21
CA MET A 4 8.66 -2.56 -7.42
C MET A 4 8.34 -1.10 -7.77
N MET A 5 9.15 -0.19 -7.28
CA MET A 5 9.07 1.24 -7.61
C MET A 5 10.44 1.74 -8.04
N ARG A 6 10.48 2.48 -9.13
CA ARG A 6 11.68 3.20 -9.55
C ARG A 6 11.31 4.54 -10.19
N SER A 7 12.15 5.52 -10.00
CA SER A 7 12.11 6.75 -10.77
C SER A 7 12.90 6.51 -12.07
N HIS A 8 12.19 6.31 -13.19
CA HIS A 8 12.80 5.94 -14.46
C HIS A 8 12.87 7.11 -15.43
N GLY A 9 14.09 7.50 -15.78
CA GLY A 9 14.34 8.48 -16.82
C GLY A 9 15.50 8.02 -17.69
N ALA A 10 15.26 7.74 -18.99
CA ALA A 10 16.31 7.27 -19.89
C ALA A 10 17.32 8.38 -20.19
N ASP A 11 16.85 9.55 -20.56
CA ASP A 11 17.70 10.68 -20.93
C ASP A 11 17.38 11.96 -20.14
N THR A 12 16.31 11.93 -19.38
CA THR A 12 15.89 13.04 -18.53
C THR A 12 15.77 12.54 -17.10
N PRO A 13 16.52 13.09 -16.14
CA PRO A 13 16.38 12.75 -14.74
C PRO A 13 14.93 12.92 -14.28
N ARG A 14 14.45 11.98 -13.46
CA ARG A 14 13.09 11.99 -12.90
C ARG A 14 13.09 11.84 -11.39
N GLU A 15 14.17 12.26 -10.76
CA GLU A 15 14.25 12.35 -9.31
C GLU A 15 13.28 13.42 -8.82
N ILE A 16 12.79 13.25 -7.60
CA ILE A 16 11.76 14.10 -6.98
C ILE A 16 12.06 15.60 -7.08
N TYR A 17 13.33 15.99 -6.92
CA TYR A 17 13.75 17.40 -6.99
C TYR A 17 13.66 18.02 -8.39
N GLN A 18 13.45 17.22 -9.45
CA GLN A 18 13.19 17.72 -10.80
C GLN A 18 11.76 18.26 -10.96
N PHE A 19 10.85 17.83 -10.06
CA PHE A 19 9.44 18.22 -10.10
C PHE A 19 9.10 19.35 -9.14
N GLY A 20 10.08 19.88 -8.43
CA GLY A 20 9.90 20.97 -7.48
C GLY A 20 10.82 20.88 -6.28
N LYS A 21 10.60 21.78 -5.32
CA LYS A 21 11.32 21.84 -4.05
C LYS A 21 10.39 21.44 -2.91
N LYS A 22 10.98 21.05 -1.79
CA LYS A 22 10.22 20.79 -0.55
C LYS A 22 9.37 22.02 -0.18
N GLY A 23 8.10 21.80 0.11
CA GLY A 23 7.08 22.83 0.32
C GLY A 23 6.28 23.17 -0.94
N GLU A 24 6.66 22.66 -2.12
CA GLU A 24 5.87 22.79 -3.34
C GLU A 24 4.94 21.59 -3.54
N PRO A 25 3.70 21.79 -4.05
CA PRO A 25 2.67 20.76 -4.06
C PRO A 25 3.10 19.43 -4.72
N VAL A 26 3.80 19.51 -5.86
CA VAL A 26 4.20 18.30 -6.60
C VAL A 26 5.27 17.53 -5.85
N TYR A 27 6.29 18.21 -5.32
CA TYR A 27 7.35 17.59 -4.52
C TYR A 27 6.75 16.91 -3.28
N ASP A 28 5.94 17.65 -2.54
CA ASP A 28 5.36 17.16 -1.28
C ASP A 28 4.42 15.97 -1.51
N ALA A 29 3.66 15.96 -2.61
CA ALA A 29 2.82 14.84 -2.99
C ALA A 29 3.66 13.57 -3.29
N ILE A 30 4.75 13.70 -4.02
CA ILE A 30 5.66 12.58 -4.33
C ILE A 30 6.34 12.10 -3.04
N GLU A 31 6.88 13.01 -2.21
CA GLU A 31 7.52 12.67 -0.94
C GLU A 31 6.54 11.91 -0.02
N LYS A 32 5.29 12.35 0.09
CA LYS A 32 4.25 11.69 0.87
C LYS A 32 4.04 10.24 0.44
N MET A 33 3.99 9.97 -0.88
CA MET A 33 3.83 8.61 -1.39
C MET A 33 5.06 7.74 -1.17
N ILE A 34 6.26 8.30 -1.29
CA ILE A 34 7.51 7.61 -0.98
C ILE A 34 7.57 7.24 0.51
N ARG A 35 7.28 8.18 1.40
CA ARG A 35 7.22 7.92 2.85
C ARG A 35 6.18 6.85 3.21
N LEU A 36 4.98 6.92 2.60
CA LEU A 36 3.96 5.88 2.78
C LEU A 36 4.48 4.52 2.33
N ARG A 37 5.16 4.44 1.17
CA ARG A 37 5.74 3.18 0.71
C ARG A 37 6.78 2.64 1.70
N TYR A 38 7.65 3.49 2.25
CA TYR A 38 8.62 3.08 3.26
C TYR A 38 7.95 2.58 4.54
N SER A 39 6.90 3.26 5.00
CA SER A 39 6.15 2.79 6.17
C SER A 39 5.45 1.44 5.93
N LEU A 40 5.09 1.14 4.68
CA LEU A 40 4.49 -0.14 4.28
C LEU A 40 5.52 -1.27 4.05
N LEU A 41 6.82 -1.05 4.21
CA LEU A 41 7.82 -2.10 3.97
C LEU A 41 7.54 -3.41 4.70
N PRO A 42 7.12 -3.45 5.99
CA PRO A 42 6.80 -4.71 6.65
C PRO A 42 5.65 -5.46 5.98
N TYR A 43 4.64 -4.73 5.49
CA TYR A 43 3.53 -5.30 4.72
C TYR A 43 4.00 -5.81 3.35
N ILE A 44 4.76 -4.98 2.61
CA ILE A 44 5.27 -5.30 1.27
C ILE A 44 6.19 -6.52 1.34
N TYR A 45 7.13 -6.54 2.28
CA TYR A 45 8.11 -7.62 2.41
C TYR A 45 7.44 -8.96 2.77
N SER A 46 6.50 -8.94 3.72
CA SER A 46 5.73 -10.12 4.09
C SER A 46 4.84 -10.62 2.95
N THR A 47 4.24 -9.70 2.16
CA THR A 47 3.44 -10.07 1.00
C THR A 47 4.33 -10.67 -0.11
N SER A 48 5.53 -10.14 -0.32
CA SER A 48 6.51 -10.71 -1.27
C SER A 48 6.90 -12.15 -0.87
N TRP A 49 7.07 -12.42 0.42
CA TRP A 49 7.27 -13.76 0.94
C TRP A 49 6.11 -14.71 0.59
N GLU A 50 4.86 -14.26 0.76
CA GLU A 50 3.69 -15.05 0.35
C GLU A 50 3.68 -15.35 -1.15
N VAL A 51 4.13 -14.41 -2.00
CA VAL A 51 4.23 -14.62 -3.45
C VAL A 51 5.19 -15.76 -3.77
N THR A 52 6.38 -15.76 -3.19
CA THR A 52 7.42 -16.75 -3.48
C THR A 52 7.18 -18.11 -2.82
N HIS A 53 6.68 -18.13 -1.59
CA HIS A 53 6.55 -19.36 -0.79
C HIS A 53 5.17 -19.99 -0.80
N ARG A 54 4.12 -19.20 -1.08
CA ARG A 54 2.72 -19.67 -1.07
C ARG A 54 2.03 -19.51 -2.41
N GLN A 55 2.81 -19.22 -3.47
CA GLN A 55 2.31 -19.07 -4.83
C GLN A 55 1.15 -18.06 -4.93
N SER A 56 1.20 -17.00 -4.11
CA SER A 56 0.25 -15.90 -4.14
C SER A 56 0.59 -14.93 -5.27
N THR A 57 -0.19 -13.88 -5.43
CA THR A 57 0.13 -12.75 -6.32
C THR A 57 0.12 -11.45 -5.54
N PHE A 58 0.97 -10.51 -5.93
CA PHE A 58 1.06 -9.23 -5.26
C PHE A 58 0.00 -8.25 -5.74
N MET A 59 -0.02 -7.99 -7.06
CA MET A 59 -1.10 -7.25 -7.72
C MET A 59 -2.15 -8.24 -8.19
N ARG A 60 -3.38 -8.06 -7.73
CA ARG A 60 -4.45 -9.04 -7.89
C ARG A 60 -5.61 -8.38 -8.61
N ALA A 61 -6.05 -8.95 -9.73
CA ALA A 61 -7.31 -8.55 -10.34
C ALA A 61 -8.46 -8.77 -9.33
N LEU A 62 -9.42 -7.86 -9.28
CA LEU A 62 -10.50 -7.94 -8.29
C LEU A 62 -11.29 -9.25 -8.37
N VAL A 63 -11.43 -9.81 -9.56
CA VAL A 63 -12.11 -11.11 -9.77
C VAL A 63 -11.43 -12.27 -9.03
N MET A 64 -10.14 -12.19 -8.72
CA MET A 64 -9.42 -13.24 -7.98
C MET A 64 -9.90 -13.32 -6.52
N ASP A 65 -10.24 -12.19 -5.92
CA ASP A 65 -10.67 -12.09 -4.51
C ASP A 65 -12.20 -12.01 -4.37
N PHE A 66 -12.90 -11.50 -5.40
CA PHE A 66 -14.35 -11.28 -5.41
C PHE A 66 -15.07 -11.97 -6.60
N PRO A 67 -14.87 -13.29 -6.82
CA PRO A 67 -15.38 -13.97 -8.01
C PRO A 67 -16.92 -14.01 -8.10
N ARG A 68 -17.61 -13.80 -6.99
CA ARG A 68 -19.09 -13.76 -6.94
C ARG A 68 -19.68 -12.40 -7.31
N ASP A 69 -18.87 -11.36 -7.31
CA ASP A 69 -19.26 -10.02 -7.71
C ASP A 69 -19.04 -9.84 -9.22
N LYS A 70 -20.12 -9.96 -10.00
CA LYS A 70 -20.03 -9.89 -11.46
C LYS A 70 -19.51 -8.54 -11.98
N LYS A 71 -19.65 -7.47 -11.19
CA LYS A 71 -19.20 -6.14 -11.59
C LYS A 71 -17.70 -6.04 -11.73
N VAL A 72 -16.94 -6.83 -10.97
CA VAL A 72 -15.47 -6.80 -11.01
C VAL A 72 -14.84 -7.71 -12.07
N TRP A 73 -15.64 -8.50 -12.81
CA TRP A 73 -15.08 -9.51 -13.73
C TRP A 73 -14.26 -8.90 -14.87
N ASN A 74 -14.65 -7.74 -15.37
CA ASN A 74 -13.95 -7.02 -16.43
C ASN A 74 -13.39 -5.66 -15.97
N MET A 75 -13.25 -5.45 -14.66
CA MET A 75 -12.69 -4.22 -14.12
C MET A 75 -11.17 -4.24 -14.26
N ASN A 76 -10.61 -3.21 -14.90
CA ASN A 76 -9.21 -3.11 -15.26
C ASN A 76 -8.53 -1.82 -14.76
N ASP A 77 -9.27 -0.98 -14.08
CA ASP A 77 -8.86 0.31 -13.52
C ASP A 77 -8.66 0.28 -12.00
N GLU A 78 -9.00 -0.85 -11.35
CA GLU A 78 -8.82 -1.09 -9.92
C GLU A 78 -8.20 -2.47 -9.68
N TYR A 79 -7.43 -2.59 -8.59
CA TYR A 79 -6.79 -3.86 -8.22
C TYR A 79 -6.54 -3.96 -6.73
N MET A 80 -6.33 -5.19 -6.24
CA MET A 80 -5.83 -5.41 -4.88
C MET A 80 -4.30 -5.40 -4.87
N PHE A 81 -3.71 -4.66 -3.94
CA PHE A 81 -2.30 -4.69 -3.61
C PHE A 81 -2.10 -5.53 -2.34
N GLY A 82 -1.63 -6.75 -2.50
CA GLY A 82 -1.75 -7.81 -1.50
C GLY A 82 -3.23 -8.13 -1.25
N LYS A 83 -3.55 -8.56 -0.05
CA LYS A 83 -4.93 -8.96 0.33
C LYS A 83 -5.70 -7.85 1.05
N ALA A 84 -5.03 -6.76 1.43
CA ALA A 84 -5.62 -5.72 2.26
C ALA A 84 -6.07 -4.48 1.48
N PHE A 85 -5.27 -4.01 0.52
CA PHE A 85 -5.50 -2.73 -0.15
C PHE A 85 -6.25 -2.89 -1.46
N LEU A 86 -7.36 -2.20 -1.62
CA LEU A 86 -7.94 -1.85 -2.91
C LEU A 86 -7.30 -0.53 -3.36
N VAL A 87 -6.74 -0.54 -4.54
CA VAL A 87 -6.09 0.61 -5.17
C VAL A 87 -6.86 1.01 -6.42
N ALA A 88 -7.32 2.25 -6.46
CA ALA A 88 -7.93 2.85 -7.64
C ALA A 88 -7.04 4.01 -8.12
N PRO A 89 -6.03 3.74 -8.96
CA PRO A 89 -5.13 4.77 -9.43
C PRO A 89 -5.87 5.80 -10.29
N VAL A 90 -5.43 7.05 -10.24
CA VAL A 90 -5.90 8.08 -11.15
C VAL A 90 -5.22 7.85 -12.50
N LEU A 91 -5.97 7.39 -13.49
CA LEU A 91 -5.45 6.98 -14.79
C LEU A 91 -5.57 8.07 -15.86
N GLU A 92 -6.38 9.11 -15.62
CA GLU A 92 -6.63 10.21 -16.54
C GLU A 92 -6.09 11.53 -15.97
N ALA A 93 -5.71 12.44 -16.86
CA ALA A 93 -5.26 13.76 -16.48
C ALA A 93 -6.39 14.55 -15.81
N GLN A 94 -6.21 14.96 -14.55
CA GLN A 94 -7.22 15.74 -13.81
C GLN A 94 -6.95 17.23 -13.81
N TYR A 95 -5.72 17.66 -13.98
CA TYR A 95 -5.30 19.05 -13.82
C TYR A 95 -4.88 19.71 -15.13
N THR A 96 -4.55 18.92 -16.14
CA THR A 96 -4.14 19.42 -17.46
C THR A 96 -5.03 18.84 -18.54
N PRO A 97 -5.25 19.54 -19.66
CA PRO A 97 -5.90 18.96 -20.82
C PRO A 97 -5.19 17.68 -21.26
N GLU A 98 -5.94 16.66 -21.64
CA GLU A 98 -5.39 15.45 -22.22
C GLU A 98 -4.67 15.81 -23.52
N LYS A 99 -3.35 15.66 -23.53
CA LYS A 99 -2.56 15.75 -24.77
C LYS A 99 -2.55 14.39 -25.42
N VAL A 100 -3.36 14.24 -26.46
CA VAL A 100 -3.25 13.08 -27.35
C VAL A 100 -1.93 13.22 -28.11
N VAL A 101 -0.90 12.51 -27.69
CA VAL A 101 0.32 12.37 -28.48
C VAL A 101 -0.04 11.42 -29.62
N LYS A 102 -0.31 11.96 -30.81
CA LYS A 102 -0.39 11.13 -32.02
C LYS A 102 1.05 10.71 -32.34
N VAL A 103 1.35 9.46 -32.04
CA VAL A 103 2.54 8.79 -32.57
C VAL A 103 2.17 8.39 -33.99
N ASP A 104 2.66 9.11 -34.98
CA ASP A 104 2.58 8.64 -36.36
C ASP A 104 3.65 7.54 -36.57
N GLU A 105 3.34 6.57 -37.40
CA GLU A 105 4.22 5.42 -37.65
C GLU A 105 5.54 5.83 -38.35
N GLU A 106 5.61 7.02 -38.94
CA GLU A 106 6.79 7.52 -39.67
C GLU A 106 7.78 8.26 -38.75
N SER A 107 7.35 8.88 -37.67
CA SER A 107 8.22 9.70 -36.81
C SER A 107 8.95 8.92 -35.73
N GLY A 108 8.54 7.71 -35.43
CA GLY A 108 9.14 6.90 -34.35
C GLY A 108 9.18 7.67 -33.03
N TRP A 109 10.15 7.38 -32.19
CA TRP A 109 10.44 8.10 -30.95
C TRP A 109 11.21 9.42 -31.20
N ASN A 110 10.80 10.22 -32.17
CA ASN A 110 11.50 11.44 -32.51
C ASN A 110 11.20 12.54 -31.48
N ARG A 111 12.18 12.83 -30.63
CA ARG A 111 12.12 13.80 -29.55
C ARG A 111 11.95 15.25 -30.02
N ASP A 112 12.34 15.53 -31.24
CA ASP A 112 12.29 16.86 -31.83
C ASP A 112 10.86 17.31 -32.17
N ASN A 113 9.93 16.34 -32.23
CA ASN A 113 8.49 16.56 -32.41
C ASN A 113 7.65 16.46 -31.13
N ALA A 114 8.27 16.35 -29.97
CA ALA A 114 7.60 16.66 -28.71
C ALA A 114 7.19 18.12 -28.82
N GLY A 115 5.94 18.35 -29.28
CA GLY A 115 5.40 19.62 -29.69
C GLY A 115 5.85 20.71 -28.76
N LYS A 116 6.26 21.82 -29.29
CA LYS A 116 6.67 23.01 -28.56
C LYS A 116 5.69 23.18 -27.41
N ALA A 117 6.17 22.93 -26.21
CA ALA A 117 5.41 23.11 -24.96
C ALA A 117 5.27 24.63 -24.76
N ASP A 118 4.44 25.23 -25.58
CA ASP A 118 4.40 26.67 -25.69
C ASP A 118 3.13 27.21 -25.08
N GLU A 119 2.65 26.78 -24.09
CA GLU A 119 1.82 27.54 -23.16
C GLU A 119 1.96 26.82 -21.82
N ARG A 120 2.69 27.42 -20.89
CA ARG A 120 2.65 27.06 -19.47
C ARG A 120 1.25 27.33 -18.98
N VAL A 121 0.37 26.36 -19.16
CA VAL A 121 -0.96 26.41 -18.57
C VAL A 121 -0.75 26.53 -17.06
N HIS A 122 -1.22 27.62 -16.48
CA HIS A 122 -1.22 27.74 -15.02
C HIS A 122 -2.12 26.65 -14.47
N VAL A 123 -1.54 25.70 -13.75
CA VAL A 123 -2.28 24.57 -13.15
C VAL A 123 -2.48 24.87 -11.68
N ASP A 124 -3.73 24.94 -11.27
CA ASP A 124 -4.10 25.01 -9.86
C ASP A 124 -4.17 23.60 -9.26
N PHE A 125 -3.04 23.12 -8.73
CA PHE A 125 -2.95 21.83 -8.05
C PHE A 125 -3.71 21.76 -6.72
N MET A 126 -4.21 22.90 -6.22
CA MET A 126 -5.02 22.95 -5.00
C MET A 126 -6.50 22.67 -5.28
N GLN A 127 -6.90 22.69 -6.55
CA GLN A 127 -8.28 22.39 -6.94
C GLN A 127 -8.62 20.94 -6.57
N GLN A 128 -9.66 20.76 -5.78
CA GLN A 128 -10.18 19.43 -5.46
C GLN A 128 -10.79 18.78 -6.70
N LYS A 129 -10.37 17.57 -7.01
CA LYS A 129 -10.93 16.69 -8.03
C LYS A 129 -11.65 15.51 -7.36
N SER A 130 -12.18 14.60 -8.15
CA SER A 130 -12.79 13.36 -7.66
C SER A 130 -12.53 12.20 -8.60
N ALA A 131 -12.61 11.00 -8.05
CA ALA A 131 -12.55 9.74 -8.78
C ALA A 131 -13.71 8.85 -8.31
N GLU A 132 -14.30 8.13 -9.24
CA GLU A 132 -15.26 7.07 -8.93
C GLU A 132 -14.48 5.78 -8.58
N VAL A 133 -14.87 5.11 -7.49
CA VAL A 133 -14.26 3.86 -7.05
C VAL A 133 -15.35 2.86 -6.75
N TYR A 134 -15.22 1.67 -7.31
CA TYR A 134 -16.12 0.58 -6.97
C TYR A 134 -15.57 -0.22 -5.78
N LEU A 135 -16.34 -0.29 -4.72
CA LEU A 135 -16.03 -1.12 -3.56
C LEU A 135 -16.67 -2.50 -3.76
N PRO A 136 -15.86 -3.58 -4.00
CA PRO A 136 -16.39 -4.93 -4.22
C PRO A 136 -17.34 -5.42 -3.13
N ALA A 137 -18.37 -6.15 -3.53
CA ALA A 137 -19.39 -6.69 -2.65
C ALA A 137 -18.86 -7.83 -1.75
N GLY A 138 -19.57 -8.09 -0.65
CA GLY A 138 -19.29 -9.21 0.26
C GLY A 138 -18.37 -8.87 1.43
N THR A 139 -17.94 -7.62 1.55
CA THR A 139 -17.16 -7.12 2.68
C THR A 139 -17.40 -5.63 2.89
N ALA A 140 -17.02 -5.11 4.05
CA ALA A 140 -16.91 -3.67 4.27
C ALA A 140 -15.49 -3.19 3.95
N TRP A 141 -15.36 -1.91 3.70
CA TRP A 141 -14.14 -1.22 3.33
C TRP A 141 -13.91 -0.01 4.22
N TYR A 142 -12.66 0.38 4.38
CA TYR A 142 -12.25 1.59 5.08
C TYR A 142 -11.47 2.48 4.12
N ASP A 143 -11.87 3.73 3.94
CA ASP A 143 -11.00 4.71 3.29
C ASP A 143 -9.71 4.82 4.10
N PHE A 144 -8.57 4.57 3.45
CA PHE A 144 -7.27 4.53 4.12
C PHE A 144 -6.87 5.87 4.75
N TRP A 145 -7.33 6.98 4.13
CA TRP A 145 -6.94 8.33 4.53
C TRP A 145 -7.82 8.89 5.65
N THR A 146 -9.11 8.57 5.64
CA THR A 146 -10.08 9.12 6.60
C THR A 146 -10.48 8.14 7.68
N ASN A 147 -10.24 6.84 7.49
CA ASN A 147 -10.76 5.73 8.30
C ASN A 147 -12.29 5.56 8.24
N GLU A 148 -12.98 6.24 7.33
CA GLU A 148 -14.42 6.06 7.15
C GLU A 148 -14.73 4.65 6.70
N LYS A 149 -15.69 4.01 7.36
CA LYS A 149 -16.15 2.65 7.02
C LYS A 149 -17.31 2.72 6.04
N MET A 150 -17.26 1.90 5.01
CA MET A 150 -18.26 1.81 3.95
C MET A 150 -18.60 0.37 3.64
N GLU A 151 -19.85 0.09 3.30
CA GLU A 151 -20.26 -1.22 2.80
C GLU A 151 -19.87 -1.38 1.33
N GLY A 152 -19.44 -2.59 0.96
CA GLY A 152 -19.15 -2.93 -0.44
C GLY A 152 -20.40 -3.12 -1.30
N GLY A 153 -20.19 -3.45 -2.58
CA GLY A 153 -21.25 -3.61 -3.58
C GLY A 153 -21.72 -2.29 -4.20
N ARG A 154 -20.96 -1.21 -4.07
CA ARG A 154 -21.34 0.12 -4.58
C ARG A 154 -20.17 0.91 -5.12
N THR A 155 -20.43 1.85 -5.99
CA THR A 155 -19.49 2.90 -6.40
C THR A 155 -19.58 4.07 -5.41
N VAL A 156 -18.44 4.63 -5.07
CA VAL A 156 -18.30 5.82 -4.23
C VAL A 156 -17.52 6.88 -4.97
N THR A 157 -17.90 8.14 -4.79
CA THR A 157 -17.12 9.28 -5.30
C THR A 157 -16.12 9.69 -4.24
N ARG A 158 -14.82 9.54 -4.54
CA ARG A 158 -13.74 9.92 -3.64
C ARG A 158 -13.17 11.27 -4.07
N ALA A 159 -13.24 12.25 -3.20
CA ALA A 159 -12.53 13.51 -3.41
C ALA A 159 -11.02 13.26 -3.45
N THR A 160 -10.36 13.79 -4.47
CA THR A 160 -8.92 13.68 -4.68
C THR A 160 -8.28 15.06 -4.71
N THR A 161 -7.09 15.14 -4.13
CA THR A 161 -6.13 16.21 -4.32
C THR A 161 -4.88 15.60 -4.96
N LEU A 162 -3.93 16.42 -5.38
CA LEU A 162 -2.71 15.92 -6.03
C LEU A 162 -1.98 14.84 -5.20
N ASP A 163 -2.08 14.92 -3.88
CA ASP A 163 -1.41 14.04 -2.91
C ASP A 163 -2.27 12.86 -2.43
N ILE A 164 -3.40 12.59 -3.08
CA ILE A 164 -4.33 11.50 -2.71
C ILE A 164 -4.50 10.52 -3.86
N ILE A 165 -4.09 9.29 -3.64
CA ILE A 165 -4.50 8.12 -4.43
C ILE A 165 -5.67 7.48 -3.68
N PRO A 166 -6.83 7.21 -4.30
CA PRO A 166 -7.90 6.47 -3.66
C PRO A 166 -7.44 5.07 -3.23
N LEU A 167 -7.46 4.84 -1.93
CA LEU A 167 -7.04 3.60 -1.29
C LEU A 167 -8.09 3.18 -0.27
N TYR A 168 -8.49 1.92 -0.34
CA TYR A 168 -9.43 1.34 0.61
C TYR A 168 -8.85 0.07 1.22
N ILE A 169 -9.15 -0.14 2.49
CA ILE A 169 -8.70 -1.33 3.22
C ILE A 169 -9.88 -2.25 3.47
N LYS A 170 -9.73 -3.50 3.09
CA LYS A 170 -10.73 -4.53 3.35
C LYS A 170 -10.90 -4.77 4.84
N ALA A 171 -12.15 -4.87 5.33
CA ALA A 171 -12.42 -5.28 6.71
C ALA A 171 -11.78 -6.64 7.03
N GLY A 172 -11.32 -6.81 8.27
CA GLY A 172 -10.53 -7.96 8.72
C GLY A 172 -9.02 -7.81 8.49
N SER A 173 -8.57 -6.79 7.75
CA SER A 173 -7.14 -6.65 7.45
C SER A 173 -6.31 -6.23 8.67
N ILE A 174 -5.10 -6.77 8.74
CA ILE A 174 -4.03 -6.37 9.66
C ILE A 174 -2.90 -5.84 8.80
N VAL A 175 -2.58 -4.56 8.92
CA VAL A 175 -1.55 -3.88 8.12
C VAL A 175 -0.42 -3.41 9.03
N PRO A 176 0.75 -4.05 9.00
CA PRO A 176 1.91 -3.58 9.74
C PRO A 176 2.54 -2.39 9.03
N LEU A 177 2.84 -1.36 9.81
CA LEU A 177 3.56 -0.16 9.39
C LEU A 177 4.88 -0.05 10.15
N GLY A 178 5.95 0.20 9.41
CA GLY A 178 7.28 0.44 9.93
C GLY A 178 7.51 1.89 10.36
N PRO A 179 8.70 2.18 10.87
CA PRO A 179 9.11 3.54 11.27
C PRO A 179 9.26 4.46 10.04
N ASP A 180 9.24 5.77 10.30
CA ASP A 180 9.65 6.77 9.30
C ASP A 180 11.17 6.71 9.13
N VAL A 181 11.62 6.48 7.90
CA VAL A 181 13.03 6.23 7.56
C VAL A 181 13.42 6.92 6.25
N GLN A 182 14.72 7.20 6.10
CA GLN A 182 15.30 7.71 4.85
C GLN A 182 15.72 6.57 3.89
N TYR A 183 16.03 5.40 4.40
CA TYR A 183 16.32 4.20 3.63
C TYR A 183 15.89 2.94 4.41
N ALA A 184 15.68 1.83 3.71
CA ALA A 184 14.98 0.65 4.22
C ALA A 184 15.56 0.05 5.51
N THR A 185 16.88 0.13 5.71
CA THR A 185 17.60 -0.47 6.84
C THR A 185 18.05 0.53 7.91
N GLU A 186 17.53 1.78 7.86
CA GLU A 186 17.93 2.84 8.81
C GLU A 186 17.56 2.51 10.26
N LYS A 187 16.39 1.93 10.45
CA LYS A 187 15.87 1.62 11.80
C LYS A 187 15.36 0.18 11.85
N PRO A 188 15.56 -0.49 12.98
CA PRO A 188 14.99 -1.83 13.19
C PRO A 188 13.45 -1.76 13.28
N TRP A 189 12.79 -2.89 13.03
CA TRP A 189 11.35 -3.04 13.21
C TRP A 189 10.97 -3.42 14.65
N ASP A 190 11.55 -2.73 15.62
CA ASP A 190 11.40 -2.98 17.05
C ASP A 190 10.09 -2.43 17.65
N ASN A 191 9.43 -1.52 16.92
CA ASN A 191 8.12 -0.97 17.29
C ASN A 191 7.26 -0.75 16.03
N LEU A 192 6.63 -1.81 15.53
CA LEU A 192 5.69 -1.71 14.40
C LEU A 192 4.30 -1.28 14.86
N THR A 193 3.64 -0.44 14.05
CA THR A 193 2.22 -0.16 14.23
C THR A 193 1.40 -1.18 13.43
N LEU A 194 0.53 -1.92 14.11
CA LEU A 194 -0.41 -2.85 13.49
C LEU A 194 -1.77 -2.15 13.37
N ARG A 195 -2.10 -1.66 12.18
CA ARG A 195 -3.45 -1.14 11.91
C ARG A 195 -4.39 -2.30 11.66
N VAL A 196 -5.40 -2.45 12.50
CA VAL A 196 -6.43 -3.50 12.39
C VAL A 196 -7.74 -2.85 11.98
N TYR A 197 -8.38 -3.39 10.96
CA TYR A 197 -9.60 -2.87 10.37
C TYR A 197 -10.78 -3.82 10.66
N PRO A 198 -11.58 -3.56 11.70
CA PRO A 198 -12.64 -4.45 12.14
C PRO A 198 -13.77 -4.62 11.12
N GLY A 199 -14.67 -5.59 11.38
CA GLY A 199 -15.86 -5.87 10.55
C GLY A 199 -15.84 -7.23 9.86
N ALA A 200 -14.72 -7.95 9.99
CA ALA A 200 -14.58 -9.36 9.62
C ALA A 200 -13.38 -9.94 10.37
N ASP A 201 -13.35 -11.26 10.51
CA ASP A 201 -12.14 -11.96 10.94
C ASP A 201 -11.02 -11.81 9.91
N GLY A 202 -9.78 -11.82 10.37
CA GLY A 202 -8.66 -11.69 9.49
C GLY A 202 -7.35 -12.23 10.01
N SER A 203 -6.39 -12.36 9.11
CA SER A 203 -5.06 -12.86 9.47
C SER A 203 -3.97 -12.19 8.63
N PHE A 204 -2.78 -12.17 9.19
CA PHE A 204 -1.56 -11.73 8.53
C PHE A 204 -0.38 -12.52 9.07
N VAL A 205 0.66 -12.71 8.29
CA VAL A 205 1.93 -13.29 8.75
C VAL A 205 3.02 -12.25 8.53
N LEU A 206 3.60 -11.76 9.60
CA LEU A 206 4.78 -10.90 9.52
C LEU A 206 5.99 -11.78 9.28
N TYR A 207 6.65 -11.56 8.16
CA TYR A 207 7.87 -12.24 7.75
C TYR A 207 9.09 -11.33 7.94
N GLU A 208 10.18 -11.91 8.41
CA GLU A 208 11.48 -11.23 8.56
C GLU A 208 12.63 -12.21 8.33
N ASP A 209 13.70 -11.72 7.74
CA ASP A 209 14.97 -12.42 7.50
C ASP A 209 16.17 -11.46 7.61
N GLU A 210 17.30 -11.82 7.06
CA GLU A 210 18.52 -11.00 7.06
C GLU A 210 18.52 -9.89 5.97
N PHE A 211 17.45 -9.73 5.19
CA PHE A 211 17.16 -8.73 4.14
C PHE A 211 18.00 -8.78 2.86
N ASP A 212 19.31 -8.94 2.91
CA ASP A 212 20.24 -8.70 1.80
C ASP A 212 20.98 -9.95 1.30
N ASN A 213 20.51 -11.14 1.67
CA ASN A 213 21.11 -12.40 1.26
C ASN A 213 20.05 -13.48 0.96
N TYR A 214 20.50 -14.68 0.58
CA TYR A 214 19.65 -15.84 0.25
C TYR A 214 19.60 -16.89 1.37
N ASN A 215 19.97 -16.57 2.61
CA ASN A 215 19.93 -17.52 3.73
C ASN A 215 18.51 -17.97 4.07
N TYR A 216 17.50 -17.18 3.71
CA TYR A 216 16.09 -17.57 3.85
C TYR A 216 15.75 -18.85 3.09
N GLU A 217 16.41 -19.16 1.96
CA GLU A 217 16.25 -20.43 1.24
C GLU A 217 16.72 -21.64 2.06
N LYS A 218 17.58 -21.40 3.06
CA LYS A 218 18.06 -22.39 4.02
C LYS A 218 17.32 -22.36 5.35
N GLY A 219 16.21 -21.62 5.41
CA GLY A 219 15.37 -21.53 6.61
C GLY A 219 15.75 -20.41 7.59
N ALA A 220 16.68 -19.51 7.24
CA ALA A 220 17.07 -18.38 8.08
C ALA A 220 16.07 -17.23 7.97
N TYR A 221 14.89 -17.40 8.55
CA TYR A 221 13.81 -16.41 8.61
C TYR A 221 12.88 -16.66 9.79
N THR A 222 12.02 -15.70 10.07
CA THR A 222 10.96 -15.85 11.06
C THR A 222 9.60 -15.49 10.48
N GLU A 223 8.56 -16.17 10.99
CA GLU A 223 7.17 -15.85 10.77
C GLU A 223 6.46 -15.59 12.10
N ILE A 224 5.73 -14.49 12.20
CA ILE A 224 4.84 -14.17 13.32
C ILE A 224 3.40 -14.17 12.79
N PRO A 225 2.63 -15.26 13.01
CA PRO A 225 1.25 -15.30 12.60
C PRO A 225 0.40 -14.38 13.47
N MET A 226 -0.49 -13.63 12.85
CA MET A 226 -1.42 -12.70 13.49
C MET A 226 -2.84 -13.05 13.09
N ALA A 227 -3.78 -12.98 14.04
CA ALA A 227 -5.20 -13.22 13.80
C ALA A 227 -6.06 -12.20 14.55
N TRP A 228 -7.00 -11.60 13.82
CA TRP A 228 -8.07 -10.79 14.37
C TRP A 228 -9.36 -11.58 14.43
N ASP A 229 -9.93 -11.70 15.61
CA ASP A 229 -11.28 -12.22 15.86
C ASP A 229 -12.19 -11.01 16.08
N ASP A 230 -13.05 -10.75 15.12
CA ASP A 230 -13.91 -9.56 15.13
C ASP A 230 -15.00 -9.65 16.18
N SER A 231 -15.52 -10.86 16.44
CA SER A 231 -16.59 -11.09 17.40
C SER A 231 -16.14 -10.79 18.83
N SER A 232 -14.94 -11.20 19.19
CA SER A 232 -14.36 -10.97 20.52
C SER A 232 -13.51 -9.67 20.58
N ARG A 233 -13.35 -8.96 19.46
CA ARG A 233 -12.50 -7.77 19.32
C ARG A 233 -11.07 -8.00 19.80
N ARG A 234 -10.51 -9.12 19.41
CA ARG A 234 -9.22 -9.61 19.89
C ARG A 234 -8.22 -9.81 18.77
N LEU A 235 -7.06 -9.16 18.90
CA LEU A 235 -5.89 -9.48 18.10
C LEU A 235 -5.01 -10.48 18.86
N THR A 236 -4.64 -11.57 18.20
CA THR A 236 -3.69 -12.54 18.71
C THR A 236 -2.43 -12.51 17.86
N LEU A 237 -1.27 -12.28 18.48
CA LEU A 237 0.05 -12.51 17.92
C LEU A 237 0.45 -13.94 18.33
N GLY A 238 0.61 -14.83 17.38
CA GLY A 238 0.97 -16.22 17.61
C GLY A 238 2.43 -16.39 18.04
N ALA A 239 2.84 -17.59 18.38
CA ALA A 239 4.23 -17.89 18.63
C ALA A 239 5.05 -17.69 17.35
N ARG A 240 6.21 -17.06 17.47
CA ARG A 240 7.17 -16.90 16.38
C ARG A 240 7.69 -18.26 15.93
N LYS A 241 7.77 -18.47 14.63
CA LYS A 241 8.35 -19.65 13.99
C LYS A 241 9.65 -19.27 13.32
N GLY A 242 10.61 -20.18 13.35
CA GLY A 242 11.92 -19.98 12.73
C GLY A 242 12.85 -19.05 13.51
N GLU A 243 14.05 -18.90 12.99
CA GLU A 243 15.10 -18.05 13.56
C GLU A 243 16.07 -17.60 12.46
N TYR A 244 16.74 -16.48 12.66
CA TYR A 244 17.85 -16.03 11.84
C TYR A 244 18.83 -15.20 12.66
N LYS A 245 20.06 -15.04 12.18
CA LYS A 245 21.09 -14.28 12.88
C LYS A 245 20.71 -12.79 12.91
N GLY A 246 20.73 -12.20 14.10
CA GLY A 246 20.41 -10.79 14.30
C GLY A 246 18.92 -10.49 14.46
N MET A 247 18.04 -11.50 14.48
CA MET A 247 16.61 -11.29 14.71
C MET A 247 16.34 -10.62 16.06
N LEU A 248 15.29 -9.80 16.11
CA LEU A 248 14.84 -9.17 17.35
C LEU A 248 14.24 -10.23 18.29
N GLN A 249 14.84 -10.41 19.47
CA GLN A 249 14.35 -11.36 20.47
C GLN A 249 13.03 -10.88 21.10
N SER A 250 12.90 -9.58 21.30
CA SER A 250 11.69 -8.93 21.82
C SER A 250 11.45 -7.61 21.11
N ARG A 251 10.19 -7.21 21.03
CA ARG A 251 9.76 -5.93 20.46
C ARG A 251 8.46 -5.45 21.05
N LYS A 252 8.07 -4.25 20.71
CA LYS A 252 6.74 -3.71 20.95
C LYS A 252 5.95 -3.67 19.65
N PHE A 253 4.64 -3.87 19.75
CA PHE A 253 3.69 -3.55 18.71
C PHE A 253 2.73 -2.50 19.25
N THR A 254 2.43 -1.48 18.47
CA THR A 254 1.32 -0.57 18.73
C THR A 254 0.14 -1.01 17.89
N VAL A 255 -0.91 -1.54 18.50
CA VAL A 255 -2.13 -1.94 17.78
C VAL A 255 -3.06 -0.74 17.73
N LEU A 256 -3.46 -0.34 16.52
CA LEU A 256 -4.28 0.84 16.26
C LEU A 256 -5.54 0.46 15.49
N LEU A 257 -6.71 0.89 15.96
CA LEU A 257 -7.99 0.76 15.26
C LEU A 257 -8.35 2.06 14.52
N PRO A 258 -9.24 2.01 13.51
CA PRO A 258 -9.66 3.19 12.75
C PRO A 258 -10.33 4.27 13.59
N ASP A 259 -10.95 3.91 14.71
CA ASP A 259 -11.58 4.83 15.65
C ASP A 259 -10.60 5.53 16.62
N GLY A 260 -9.29 5.33 16.43
CA GLY A 260 -8.23 5.94 17.22
C GLY A 260 -7.86 5.18 18.49
N ARG A 261 -8.60 4.15 18.89
CA ARG A 261 -8.20 3.31 20.03
C ARG A 261 -6.89 2.60 19.74
N GLN A 262 -5.98 2.62 20.68
CA GLN A 262 -4.68 1.97 20.53
C GLN A 262 -4.24 1.27 21.82
N LYS A 263 -3.45 0.20 21.64
CA LYS A 263 -2.83 -0.53 22.75
C LYS A 263 -1.42 -0.97 22.38
N ALA A 264 -0.49 -0.80 23.32
CA ALA A 264 0.86 -1.34 23.18
C ALA A 264 0.92 -2.78 23.66
N VAL A 265 1.64 -3.63 22.93
CA VAL A 265 1.83 -5.04 23.22
C VAL A 265 3.31 -5.38 23.17
N SER A 266 3.85 -5.86 24.29
CA SER A 266 5.21 -6.42 24.30
C SER A 266 5.18 -7.86 23.78
N TYR A 267 6.10 -8.19 22.88
CA TYR A 267 6.19 -9.48 22.24
C TYR A 267 7.63 -10.02 22.32
N ASN A 268 7.78 -11.24 22.80
CA ASN A 268 9.06 -11.93 22.99
C ASN A 268 9.13 -13.28 22.27
N GLY A 269 8.37 -13.44 21.21
CA GLY A 269 8.27 -14.70 20.47
C GLY A 269 7.19 -15.66 20.99
N LYS A 270 6.61 -15.43 22.16
CA LYS A 270 5.50 -16.25 22.70
C LYS A 270 4.14 -15.65 22.30
N LYS A 271 3.15 -16.52 22.21
CA LYS A 271 1.76 -16.09 21.92
C LYS A 271 1.28 -15.06 22.94
N VAL A 272 0.72 -13.95 22.44
CA VAL A 272 0.09 -12.92 23.25
C VAL A 272 -1.18 -12.41 22.54
N SER A 273 -2.15 -11.93 23.31
CA SER A 273 -3.38 -11.37 22.76
C SER A 273 -3.71 -10.05 23.41
N VAL A 274 -4.37 -9.19 22.64
CA VAL A 274 -4.90 -7.90 23.10
C VAL A 274 -6.35 -7.78 22.68
N LYS A 275 -7.24 -7.35 23.60
CA LYS A 275 -8.68 -7.16 23.38
C LYS A 275 -9.00 -5.65 23.40
N PHE A 276 -9.91 -5.19 22.52
CA PHE A 276 -10.41 -3.79 22.41
C PHE A 276 -11.87 -3.68 22.84
#